data_5a548513f44770dd02e286d379b0e099
#
_entry.id   5a548513f44770dd02e286d379b0e099
#
_cell.length_a   1.000
_cell.length_b   1.000
_cell.length_c   1.000
_cell.angle_alpha   90.00
_cell.angle_beta   90.00
_cell.angle_gamma   90.00
#
_symmetry.space_group_name_H-M   'P 1'
#
loop_
_entity.id
_entity.type
_entity.pdbx_description
1 polymer ?
#
loop_
_entity_poly.entity_id
_entity_poly.type
_entity_poly.pdbx_seq_one_letter_code
_entity_poly.pdbx_strand_id
1 'polypeptide(L)'
;MQAITFAKGNEHHLKDCKDALCQSTLGEKYFSSPGSAENAILEGIRQGNLYVALIGEACIGFTYIIPKGAFHSFPYLHIITIKEEYRGQGVGKALLDYSEWIASEMADKLFLVVADYNPEAKRFYERNGYQQVGEIPNLYRPGITEYLMAKNLIK
;
A
#
# COMPACT_ATOMS: atom_id res chain seq x y z
N MET A 1 8.30 22.04 1.27
CA MET A 1 8.51 20.60 1.58
C MET A 1 9.70 20.09 0.79
N GLN A 2 10.52 19.25 1.40
CA GLN A 2 11.62 18.59 0.69
C GLN A 2 11.05 17.61 -0.35
N ALA A 3 11.82 17.39 -1.40
CA ALA A 3 11.42 16.46 -2.45
C ALA A 3 11.35 15.02 -1.93
N ILE A 4 10.32 14.31 -2.36
CA ILE A 4 10.16 12.90 -2.06
C ILE A 4 10.80 12.11 -3.19
N THR A 5 11.66 11.16 -2.85
CA THR A 5 12.23 10.23 -3.82
C THR A 5 11.79 8.81 -3.49
N PHE A 6 11.93 7.91 -4.44
CA PHE A 6 11.49 6.53 -4.29
C PHE A 6 12.61 5.58 -4.69
N ALA A 7 12.66 4.45 -4.00
CA ALA A 7 13.67 3.44 -4.30
C ALA A 7 13.14 2.05 -3.93
N LYS A 8 13.74 1.03 -4.52
CA LYS A 8 13.43 -0.33 -4.13
C LYS A 8 13.86 -0.54 -2.67
N GLY A 9 12.98 -1.13 -1.86
CA GLY A 9 13.26 -1.38 -0.45
C GLY A 9 14.31 -2.45 -0.24
N ASN A 10 15.05 -2.33 0.84
CA ASN A 10 16.02 -3.34 1.27
C ASN A 10 15.95 -3.52 2.78
N GLU A 11 16.72 -4.45 3.32
CA GLU A 11 16.64 -4.80 4.74
C GLU A 11 16.99 -3.64 5.68
N HIS A 12 17.75 -2.65 5.22
CA HIS A 12 18.04 -1.46 6.03
C HIS A 12 16.79 -0.62 6.26
N HIS A 13 15.76 -0.76 5.46
CA HIS A 13 14.49 -0.04 5.60
C HIS A 13 13.49 -0.76 6.50
N LEU A 14 13.80 -1.96 6.99
CA LEU A 14 12.83 -2.78 7.74
C LEU A 14 12.23 -2.05 8.94
N LYS A 15 13.08 -1.41 9.74
CA LYS A 15 12.60 -0.74 10.96
C LYS A 15 11.63 0.39 10.62
N ASP A 16 11.98 1.24 9.65
CA ASP A 16 11.14 2.35 9.25
C ASP A 16 9.83 1.89 8.62
N CYS A 17 9.89 0.85 7.80
CA CYS A 17 8.68 0.27 7.21
C CYS A 17 7.78 -0.34 8.30
N LYS A 18 8.36 -1.02 9.27
CA LYS A 18 7.61 -1.58 10.40
C LYS A 18 6.95 -0.46 11.21
N ASP A 19 7.67 0.63 11.48
CA ASP A 19 7.09 1.77 12.21
C ASP A 19 5.90 2.35 11.43
N ALA A 20 6.05 2.55 10.12
CA ALA A 20 4.97 3.07 9.29
C ALA A 20 3.74 2.15 9.29
N LEU A 21 3.95 0.85 9.17
CA LEU A 21 2.84 -0.13 9.14
C LEU A 21 2.15 -0.21 10.50
N CYS A 22 2.92 -0.31 11.58
CA CYS A 22 2.35 -0.46 12.93
C CYS A 22 1.63 0.80 13.41
N GLN A 23 1.97 1.97 12.87
CA GLN A 23 1.29 3.24 13.18
C GLN A 23 -0.03 3.40 12.40
N SER A 24 -0.32 2.50 11.46
CA SER A 24 -1.48 2.60 10.60
C SER A 24 -2.65 1.77 11.11
N THR A 25 -3.86 2.12 10.70
CA THR A 25 -5.06 1.33 10.98
C THR A 25 -4.93 -0.08 10.40
N LEU A 26 -4.36 -0.19 9.21
CA LEU A 26 -4.10 -1.48 8.55
C LEU A 26 -3.22 -2.36 9.43
N GLY A 27 -2.11 -1.81 9.94
CA GLY A 27 -1.20 -2.55 10.81
C GLY A 27 -1.83 -2.96 12.11
N GLU A 28 -2.59 -2.06 12.72
CA GLU A 28 -3.30 -2.33 13.97
C GLU A 28 -4.30 -3.49 13.81
N LYS A 29 -5.03 -3.52 12.71
CA LYS A 29 -6.08 -4.52 12.47
C LYS A 29 -5.55 -5.85 11.94
N TYR A 30 -4.53 -5.83 11.07
CA TYR A 30 -4.13 -7.04 10.34
C TYR A 30 -2.71 -7.52 10.63
N PHE A 31 -1.87 -6.70 11.25
CA PHE A 31 -0.47 -7.00 11.49
C PHE A 31 -0.05 -6.81 12.94
N SER A 32 -0.99 -7.01 13.87
CA SER A 32 -0.71 -6.85 15.30
C SER A 32 -0.10 -8.09 15.97
N SER A 33 -0.18 -9.26 15.31
CA SER A 33 0.45 -10.48 15.84
C SER A 33 1.97 -10.34 15.86
N PRO A 34 2.66 -10.89 16.86
CA PRO A 34 4.12 -10.80 16.93
C PRO A 34 4.78 -11.30 15.63
N GLY A 35 5.63 -10.48 15.05
CA GLY A 35 6.38 -10.81 13.84
C GLY A 35 5.62 -10.69 12.52
N SER A 36 4.30 -10.48 12.53
CA SER A 36 3.51 -10.47 11.29
C SER A 36 3.87 -9.28 10.39
N ALA A 37 4.08 -8.10 10.96
CA ALA A 37 4.48 -6.92 10.18
C ALA A 37 5.85 -7.12 9.54
N GLU A 38 6.82 -7.58 10.32
CA GLU A 38 8.17 -7.84 9.81
C GLU A 38 8.15 -8.89 8.71
N ASN A 39 7.40 -9.97 8.89
CA ASN A 39 7.32 -11.05 7.90
C ASN A 39 6.75 -10.55 6.57
N ALA A 40 5.70 -9.74 6.61
CA ALA A 40 5.11 -9.17 5.39
C ALA A 40 6.08 -8.24 4.67
N ILE A 41 6.76 -7.38 5.42
CA ILE A 41 7.73 -6.43 4.85
C ILE A 41 8.91 -7.18 4.24
N LEU A 42 9.48 -8.15 4.96
CA LEU A 42 10.61 -8.95 4.46
C LEU A 42 10.22 -9.74 3.21
N GLU A 43 9.01 -10.28 3.17
CA GLU A 43 8.50 -10.96 1.98
C GLU A 43 8.55 -10.03 0.77
N GLY A 44 8.01 -8.82 0.91
CA GLY A 44 8.02 -7.83 -0.17
C GLY A 44 9.42 -7.43 -0.60
N ILE A 45 10.33 -7.23 0.36
CA ILE A 45 11.73 -6.89 0.08
C ILE A 45 12.42 -8.02 -0.68
N ARG A 46 12.29 -9.24 -0.22
CA ARG A 46 12.96 -10.40 -0.81
C ARG A 46 12.46 -10.71 -2.21
N GLN A 47 11.19 -10.45 -2.47
CA GLN A 47 10.60 -10.64 -3.80
C GLN A 47 10.84 -9.46 -4.74
N GLY A 48 11.42 -8.35 -4.24
CA GLY A 48 11.66 -7.16 -5.04
C GLY A 48 10.39 -6.36 -5.35
N ASN A 49 9.36 -6.51 -4.54
CA ASN A 49 8.04 -5.92 -4.76
C ASN A 49 7.70 -4.79 -3.79
N LEU A 50 8.63 -4.42 -2.94
CA LEU A 50 8.44 -3.35 -1.96
C LEU A 50 9.32 -2.17 -2.31
N TYR A 51 8.72 -0.97 -2.32
CA TYR A 51 9.39 0.28 -2.66
C TYR A 51 9.18 1.28 -1.54
N VAL A 52 10.21 2.06 -1.25
CA VAL A 52 10.18 3.03 -0.14
C VAL A 52 10.10 4.45 -0.65
N ALA A 53 9.45 5.30 0.14
CA ALA A 53 9.44 6.75 -0.05
C ALA A 53 10.46 7.35 0.89
N LEU A 54 11.30 8.24 0.37
CA LEU A 54 12.40 8.85 1.09
C LEU A 54 12.30 10.37 1.05
N ILE A 55 12.64 11.01 2.16
CA ILE A 55 12.94 12.44 2.21
C ILE A 55 14.39 12.52 2.68
N GLY A 56 15.29 12.90 1.77
CA GLY A 56 16.72 12.75 2.03
C GLY A 56 17.03 11.26 2.24
N GLU A 57 17.61 10.92 3.37
CA GLU A 57 17.92 9.54 3.73
C GLU A 57 16.83 8.90 4.61
N ALA A 58 15.84 9.68 5.02
CA ALA A 58 14.79 9.19 5.91
C ALA A 58 13.73 8.40 5.13
N CYS A 59 13.52 7.15 5.50
CA CYS A 59 12.44 6.34 4.96
C CYS A 59 11.15 6.68 5.69
N ILE A 60 10.17 7.23 4.97
CA ILE A 60 8.94 7.77 5.55
C ILE A 60 7.70 6.93 5.27
N GLY A 61 7.81 5.92 4.43
CA GLY A 61 6.70 5.05 4.09
C GLY A 61 7.08 4.06 3.02
N PHE A 62 6.15 3.20 2.66
CA PHE A 62 6.41 2.20 1.63
C PHE A 62 5.14 1.75 0.93
N THR A 63 5.33 1.11 -0.21
CA THR A 63 4.29 0.45 -0.98
C THR A 63 4.75 -0.97 -1.34
N TYR A 64 3.85 -1.93 -1.24
CA TYR A 64 4.12 -3.33 -1.57
C TYR A 64 3.09 -3.76 -2.61
N ILE A 65 3.57 -4.05 -3.82
CA ILE A 65 2.73 -4.39 -4.97
C ILE A 65 3.05 -5.83 -5.38
N ILE A 66 2.02 -6.67 -5.46
CA ILE A 66 2.19 -8.05 -5.91
C ILE A 66 1.84 -8.09 -7.40
N PRO A 67 2.80 -8.38 -8.30
CA PRO A 67 2.61 -8.19 -9.74
C PRO A 67 1.42 -8.92 -10.36
N LYS A 68 1.13 -10.11 -9.87
CA LYS A 68 -0.01 -10.91 -10.33
C LYS A 68 -0.92 -11.30 -9.17
N GLY A 69 -1.02 -10.42 -8.19
CA GLY A 69 -1.77 -10.66 -6.96
C GLY A 69 -3.29 -10.60 -7.12
N ALA A 70 -3.77 -9.99 -8.20
CA ALA A 70 -5.21 -9.94 -8.47
C ALA A 70 -5.53 -10.83 -9.67
N PHE A 71 -6.27 -11.92 -9.42
CA PHE A 71 -6.77 -12.82 -10.46
C PHE A 71 -5.69 -13.42 -11.36
N HIS A 72 -4.46 -13.57 -10.82
CA HIS A 72 -3.26 -14.07 -11.53
C HIS A 72 -2.88 -13.26 -12.77
N SER A 73 -3.44 -12.06 -12.94
CA SER A 73 -3.29 -11.29 -14.17
C SER A 73 -2.94 -9.83 -13.96
N PHE A 74 -3.23 -9.28 -12.79
CA PHE A 74 -3.10 -7.84 -12.54
C PHE A 74 -2.34 -7.54 -11.26
N PRO A 75 -1.61 -6.43 -11.21
CA PRO A 75 -0.97 -6.01 -9.97
C PRO A 75 -2.01 -5.73 -8.88
N TYR A 76 -1.66 -6.11 -7.67
CA TYR A 76 -2.45 -5.89 -6.47
C TYR A 76 -1.64 -5.04 -5.50
N LEU A 77 -2.19 -3.90 -5.13
CA LEU A 77 -1.58 -3.04 -4.11
C LEU A 77 -1.91 -3.63 -2.74
N HIS A 78 -0.95 -4.36 -2.20
CA HIS A 78 -1.15 -5.12 -0.96
C HIS A 78 -1.07 -4.23 0.28
N ILE A 79 -0.03 -3.38 0.34
CA ILE A 79 0.19 -2.47 1.46
C ILE A 79 0.68 -1.13 0.92
N ILE A 80 0.10 -0.05 1.42
CA ILE A 80 0.63 1.30 1.24
C ILE A 80 0.46 2.02 2.57
N THR A 81 1.53 2.57 3.11
CA THR A 81 1.47 3.25 4.41
C THR A 81 2.60 4.25 4.56
N ILE A 82 2.36 5.24 5.41
CA ILE A 82 3.25 6.37 5.66
C ILE A 82 3.34 6.55 7.15
N LYS A 83 4.52 6.93 7.65
CA LYS A 83 4.69 7.26 9.07
C LYS A 83 3.74 8.38 9.45
N GLU A 84 3.18 8.26 10.64
CA GLU A 84 2.16 9.16 11.15
C GLU A 84 2.57 10.63 11.05
N GLU A 85 3.82 10.94 11.37
CA GLU A 85 4.35 12.32 11.36
C GLU A 85 4.39 12.95 9.98
N TYR A 86 4.28 12.17 8.92
CA TYR A 86 4.31 12.68 7.54
C TYR A 86 2.94 12.69 6.86
N ARG A 87 1.88 12.34 7.59
CA ARG A 87 0.52 12.35 7.03
C ARG A 87 0.01 13.77 6.84
N GLY A 88 -0.94 13.94 5.91
CA GLY A 88 -1.53 15.23 5.64
C GLY A 88 -0.66 16.20 4.86
N GLN A 89 0.43 15.71 4.24
CA GLN A 89 1.39 16.53 3.52
C GLN A 89 1.54 16.15 2.04
N GLY A 90 0.58 15.38 1.51
CA GLY A 90 0.60 14.95 0.11
C GLY A 90 1.49 13.75 -0.17
N VAL A 91 2.11 13.15 0.85
CA VAL A 91 3.00 11.99 0.67
C VAL A 91 2.20 10.77 0.20
N GLY A 92 1.00 10.58 0.72
CA GLY A 92 0.14 9.47 0.32
C GLY A 92 -0.19 9.48 -1.16
N LYS A 93 -0.56 10.65 -1.68
CA LYS A 93 -0.81 10.78 -3.11
C LYS A 93 0.43 10.54 -3.95
N ALA A 94 1.58 11.08 -3.52
CA ALA A 94 2.83 10.88 -4.23
C ALA A 94 3.23 9.40 -4.27
N LEU A 95 3.05 8.70 -3.15
CA LEU A 95 3.37 7.27 -3.07
C LEU A 95 2.38 6.44 -3.90
N LEU A 96 1.10 6.81 -3.90
CA LEU A 96 0.09 6.15 -4.72
C LEU A 96 0.40 6.35 -6.22
N ASP A 97 0.73 7.58 -6.62
CA ASP A 97 1.11 7.87 -8.01
C ASP A 97 2.33 7.04 -8.44
N TYR A 98 3.32 6.91 -7.58
CA TYR A 98 4.49 6.08 -7.85
C TYR A 98 4.10 4.60 -7.97
N SER A 99 3.22 4.13 -7.08
CA SER A 99 2.70 2.75 -7.14
C SER A 99 2.00 2.47 -8.47
N GLU A 100 1.22 3.43 -8.94
CA GLU A 100 0.53 3.31 -10.23
C GLU A 100 1.51 3.30 -11.40
N TRP A 101 2.58 4.09 -11.31
CA TRP A 101 3.62 4.09 -12.34
C TRP A 101 4.30 2.73 -12.42
N ILE A 102 4.68 2.14 -11.27
CA ILE A 102 5.23 0.78 -11.21
C ILE A 102 4.24 -0.24 -11.81
N ALA A 103 2.98 -0.16 -11.39
CA ALA A 103 1.93 -1.09 -11.84
C ALA A 103 1.66 -0.97 -13.34
N SER A 104 1.79 0.24 -13.92
CA SER A 104 1.53 0.47 -15.34
C SER A 104 2.50 -0.28 -16.25
N GLU A 105 3.69 -0.63 -15.73
CA GLU A 105 4.65 -1.46 -16.47
C GLU A 105 4.24 -2.94 -16.48
N MET A 106 3.29 -3.32 -15.63
CA MET A 106 2.85 -4.71 -15.48
C MET A 106 1.55 -5.00 -16.23
N ALA A 107 0.58 -4.07 -16.15
CA ALA A 107 -0.74 -4.25 -16.74
C ALA A 107 -1.45 -2.90 -16.84
N ASP A 108 -2.67 -2.90 -17.37
CA ASP A 108 -3.47 -1.69 -17.56
C ASP A 108 -4.44 -1.40 -16.39
N LYS A 109 -4.37 -2.16 -15.31
CA LYS A 109 -5.22 -1.96 -14.14
C LYS A 109 -4.43 -2.22 -12.86
N LEU A 110 -4.83 -1.53 -11.80
CA LEU A 110 -4.34 -1.80 -10.45
C LEU A 110 -5.55 -2.06 -9.56
N PHE A 111 -5.47 -3.12 -8.76
CA PHE A 111 -6.51 -3.50 -7.81
C PHE A 111 -6.02 -3.32 -6.38
N LEU A 112 -6.96 -3.02 -5.49
CA LEU A 112 -6.71 -3.00 -4.05
C LEU A 112 -8.02 -3.32 -3.32
N VAL A 113 -7.92 -3.63 -2.03
CA VAL A 113 -9.10 -3.71 -1.19
C VAL A 113 -8.99 -2.69 -0.05
N VAL A 114 -10.13 -2.18 0.40
CA VAL A 114 -10.21 -1.26 1.52
C VAL A 114 -11.36 -1.68 2.43
N ALA A 115 -11.10 -1.71 3.74
CA ALA A 115 -12.05 -2.21 4.72
C ALA A 115 -13.17 -1.22 4.99
N ASP A 116 -14.34 -1.75 5.34
CA ASP A 116 -15.54 -0.95 5.61
C ASP A 116 -15.39 -0.04 6.85
N TYR A 117 -14.48 -0.39 7.77
CA TYR A 117 -14.24 0.44 8.95
C TYR A 117 -13.37 1.66 8.66
N ASN A 118 -12.87 1.81 7.43
CA ASN A 118 -12.00 2.91 7.04
C ASN A 118 -12.56 3.69 5.86
N PRO A 119 -13.68 4.41 6.06
CA PRO A 119 -14.32 5.16 4.97
C PRO A 119 -13.45 6.30 4.42
N GLU A 120 -12.52 6.83 5.21
CA GLU A 120 -11.63 7.88 4.74
C GLU A 120 -10.64 7.34 3.71
N ALA A 121 -10.12 6.13 3.92
CA ALA A 121 -9.24 5.50 2.93
C ALA A 121 -10.00 5.25 1.63
N LYS A 122 -11.25 4.77 1.71
CA LYS A 122 -12.06 4.55 0.51
C LYS A 122 -12.25 5.85 -0.27
N ARG A 123 -12.57 6.94 0.44
CA ARG A 123 -12.72 8.26 -0.20
C ARG A 123 -11.42 8.74 -0.83
N PHE A 124 -10.28 8.49 -0.18
CA PHE A 124 -8.98 8.82 -0.73
C PHE A 124 -8.75 8.12 -2.08
N TYR A 125 -9.04 6.83 -2.16
CA TYR A 125 -8.89 6.09 -3.42
C TYR A 125 -9.88 6.58 -4.47
N GLU A 126 -11.13 6.83 -4.09
CA GLU A 126 -12.14 7.35 -5.03
C GLU A 126 -11.73 8.71 -5.61
N ARG A 127 -11.19 9.60 -4.78
CA ARG A 127 -10.68 10.89 -5.26
C ARG A 127 -9.51 10.73 -6.23
N ASN A 128 -8.80 9.63 -6.15
CA ASN A 128 -7.66 9.34 -7.01
C ASN A 128 -8.01 8.43 -8.19
N GLY A 129 -9.29 8.28 -8.49
CA GLY A 129 -9.75 7.62 -9.70
C GLY A 129 -10.08 6.14 -9.57
N TYR A 130 -10.09 5.60 -8.35
CA TYR A 130 -10.49 4.21 -8.13
C TYR A 130 -12.00 4.09 -8.05
N GLN A 131 -12.54 3.00 -8.58
CA GLN A 131 -13.95 2.67 -8.52
C GLN A 131 -14.14 1.36 -7.77
N GLN A 132 -15.17 1.30 -6.95
CA GLN A 132 -15.55 0.04 -6.31
C GLN A 132 -16.16 -0.89 -7.37
N VAL A 133 -15.57 -2.07 -7.50
CA VAL A 133 -16.03 -3.08 -8.47
C VAL A 133 -16.59 -4.32 -7.79
N GLY A 134 -16.55 -4.38 -6.47
CA GLY A 134 -17.12 -5.47 -5.72
C GLY A 134 -16.95 -5.29 -4.22
N GLU A 135 -17.50 -6.23 -3.47
CA GLU A 135 -17.29 -6.28 -2.02
C GLU A 135 -17.18 -7.73 -1.59
N ILE A 136 -16.32 -7.97 -0.59
CA ILE A 136 -16.01 -9.32 -0.14
C ILE A 136 -16.19 -9.35 1.38
N PRO A 137 -17.34 -9.87 1.87
CA PRO A 137 -17.56 -10.00 3.30
C PRO A 137 -16.60 -11.02 3.90
N ASN A 138 -16.09 -10.72 5.09
CA ASN A 138 -15.27 -11.66 5.87
C ASN A 138 -14.00 -12.11 5.13
N LEU A 139 -13.41 -11.27 4.29
CA LEU A 139 -12.24 -11.67 3.50
C LEU A 139 -11.05 -12.02 4.41
N TYR A 140 -10.67 -11.11 5.29
CA TYR A 140 -9.52 -11.30 6.19
C TYR A 140 -9.94 -11.53 7.63
N ARG A 141 -11.03 -10.89 8.06
CA ARG A 141 -11.51 -10.98 9.46
C ARG A 141 -13.03 -11.12 9.45
N PRO A 142 -13.59 -11.90 10.37
CA PRO A 142 -15.05 -11.99 10.52
C PRO A 142 -15.65 -10.62 10.83
N GLY A 143 -16.77 -10.31 10.18
CA GLY A 143 -17.49 -9.07 10.39
C GLY A 143 -16.95 -7.85 9.67
N ILE A 144 -15.87 -7.99 8.93
CA ILE A 144 -15.29 -6.89 8.14
C ILE A 144 -15.46 -7.19 6.65
N THR A 145 -16.09 -6.28 5.93
CA THR A 145 -16.22 -6.35 4.48
C THR A 145 -15.10 -5.53 3.84
N GLU A 146 -14.41 -6.13 2.88
CA GLU A 146 -13.41 -5.41 2.07
C GLU A 146 -14.06 -5.00 0.76
N TYR A 147 -13.91 -3.73 0.38
CA TYR A 147 -14.36 -3.25 -0.92
C TYR A 147 -13.24 -3.42 -1.93
N LEU A 148 -13.54 -4.14 -3.01
CA LEU A 148 -12.59 -4.31 -4.11
C LEU A 148 -12.64 -3.08 -5.00
N MET A 149 -11.49 -2.42 -5.14
CA MET A 149 -11.35 -1.19 -5.90
C MET A 149 -10.42 -1.42 -7.08
N ALA A 150 -10.68 -0.74 -8.18
CA ALA A 150 -9.85 -0.85 -9.38
C ALA A 150 -9.70 0.50 -10.06
N LYS A 151 -8.55 0.70 -10.69
CA LYS A 151 -8.27 1.87 -11.51
C LYS A 151 -7.62 1.45 -12.82
N ASN A 152 -8.09 2.00 -13.94
CA ASN A 152 -7.42 1.85 -15.22
C ASN A 152 -6.19 2.75 -15.23
N LEU A 153 -5.06 2.19 -15.62
CA LEU A 153 -3.78 2.90 -15.64
C LEU A 153 -3.50 3.43 -17.04
N ILE A 154 -2.99 4.65 -17.08
CA ILE A 154 -2.60 5.29 -18.34
C ILE A 154 -1.08 5.18 -18.46
N LYS A 155 -0.63 4.67 -19.58
CA LYS A 155 0.79 4.60 -19.88
C LYS A 155 1.29 5.90 -20.48
#